data_3770e251faa556d97664bfa4ea6e5b54
#
_entry.id   3770e251faa556d97664bfa4ea6e5b54
#
_cell.length_a   1.000
_cell.length_b   1.000
_cell.length_c   1.000
_cell.angle_alpha   90.00
_cell.angle_beta   90.00
_cell.angle_gamma   90.00
#
_symmetry.space_group_name_H-M   'P 1'
#
loop_
_entity.id
_entity.type
_entity.pdbx_description
1 polymer ?
#
loop_
_entity_poly.entity_id
_entity_poly.type
_entity_poly.pdbx_seq_one_letter_code
_entity_poly.pdbx_strand_id
1 'polypeptide(L)'
;MNIGSVIMSKRKALGYTQQTLADKLNVSFQAVSKWENGTNYPEMEMLPMIASVLDTSIDSLLGYKSFVVSDYDKRYDTADYYWGITPNNLCYEIMKLRPPVKPLKVLDIGCGEGKDAVFLARNGYVVTAFDLSETGIEKGKKLAEKCNTYVDFFKADITDFRATDKQSLSMALCH
;
A
#
# COMPACT_ATOMS: atom_id res chain seq x y z
N MET A 1 -9.85 10.46 -15.40
CA MET A 1 -8.78 11.26 -14.76
C MET A 1 -7.79 11.63 -15.84
N ASN A 2 -7.34 12.87 -15.92
CA ASN A 2 -6.41 13.32 -16.98
C ASN A 2 -4.98 13.24 -16.43
N ILE A 3 -4.01 12.80 -17.24
CA ILE A 3 -2.58 12.69 -16.88
C ILE A 3 -2.05 13.98 -16.25
N GLY A 4 -2.47 15.15 -16.75
CA GLY A 4 -2.05 16.45 -16.21
C GLY A 4 -2.47 16.66 -14.75
N SER A 5 -3.66 16.22 -14.38
CA SER A 5 -4.13 16.28 -12.98
C SER A 5 -3.34 15.35 -12.06
N VAL A 6 -2.89 14.19 -12.58
CA VAL A 6 -2.03 13.26 -11.82
C VAL A 6 -0.65 13.86 -11.63
N ILE A 7 -0.04 14.40 -12.69
CA ILE A 7 1.26 15.10 -12.63
C ILE A 7 1.20 16.21 -11.58
N MET A 8 0.18 17.07 -11.64
CA MET A 8 -0.01 18.16 -10.67
C MET A 8 -0.11 17.66 -9.22
N SER A 9 -0.92 16.61 -9.01
CA SER A 9 -1.13 16.04 -7.68
C SER A 9 0.16 15.46 -7.10
N LYS A 10 0.87 14.63 -7.87
CA LYS A 10 2.14 14.00 -7.44
C LYS A 10 3.23 15.05 -7.21
N ARG A 11 3.34 16.04 -8.11
CA ARG A 11 4.28 17.16 -7.95
C ARG A 11 4.06 17.91 -6.64
N LYS A 12 2.80 18.26 -6.34
CA LYS A 12 2.44 18.95 -5.09
C LYS A 12 2.73 18.12 -3.86
N ALA A 13 2.47 16.81 -3.91
CA ALA A 13 2.76 15.89 -2.81
C ALA A 13 4.26 15.83 -2.48
N LEU A 14 5.13 16.01 -3.49
CA LEU A 14 6.59 16.09 -3.31
C LEU A 14 7.08 17.52 -2.97
N GLY A 15 6.19 18.49 -2.84
CA GLY A 15 6.55 19.88 -2.55
C GLY A 15 7.24 20.62 -3.72
N TYR A 16 7.17 20.08 -4.94
CA TYR A 16 7.82 20.71 -6.11
C TYR A 16 6.96 21.85 -6.68
N THR A 17 7.61 22.92 -7.13
CA THR A 17 6.99 23.92 -8.03
C THR A 17 6.96 23.37 -9.46
N GLN A 18 6.17 23.98 -10.35
CA GLN A 18 6.20 23.65 -11.77
C GLN A 18 7.59 23.89 -12.38
N GLN A 19 8.30 24.92 -11.93
CA GLN A 19 9.68 25.19 -12.34
C GLN A 19 10.62 24.08 -11.91
N THR A 20 10.54 23.67 -10.63
CA THR A 20 11.37 22.57 -10.11
C THR A 20 11.16 21.27 -10.90
N LEU A 21 9.91 20.97 -11.26
CA LEU A 21 9.61 19.79 -12.09
C LEU A 21 10.18 19.94 -13.49
N ALA A 22 10.03 21.12 -14.09
CA ALA A 22 10.56 21.43 -15.43
C ALA A 22 12.09 21.26 -15.48
N ASP A 23 12.80 21.78 -14.49
CA ASP A 23 14.26 21.67 -14.35
C ASP A 23 14.70 20.20 -14.24
N LYS A 24 14.00 19.41 -13.40
CA LYS A 24 14.29 17.97 -13.23
C LYS A 24 14.06 17.14 -14.47
N LEU A 25 13.10 17.53 -15.30
CA LEU A 25 12.73 16.86 -16.55
C LEU A 25 13.49 17.42 -17.77
N ASN A 26 14.30 18.48 -17.58
CA ASN A 26 14.98 19.20 -18.66
C ASN A 26 13.99 19.70 -19.75
N VAL A 27 12.85 20.26 -19.33
CA VAL A 27 11.84 20.85 -20.21
C VAL A 27 11.55 22.28 -19.79
N SER A 28 10.78 22.99 -20.61
CA SER A 28 10.36 24.36 -20.25
C SER A 28 9.26 24.35 -19.17
N PHE A 29 9.21 25.36 -18.32
CA PHE A 29 8.09 25.61 -17.40
C PHE A 29 6.74 25.60 -18.12
N GLN A 30 6.68 26.18 -19.35
CA GLN A 30 5.47 26.21 -20.16
C GLN A 30 4.98 24.83 -20.56
N ALA A 31 5.90 23.87 -20.77
CA ALA A 31 5.53 22.48 -21.07
C ALA A 31 4.81 21.85 -19.88
N VAL A 32 5.40 21.94 -18.68
CA VAL A 32 4.78 21.43 -17.44
C VAL A 32 3.42 22.11 -17.20
N SER A 33 3.34 23.44 -17.34
CA SER A 33 2.10 24.17 -17.16
C SER A 33 1.02 23.71 -18.13
N LYS A 34 1.36 23.50 -19.42
CA LYS A 34 0.42 23.00 -20.44
C LYS A 34 -0.06 21.58 -20.13
N TRP A 35 0.82 20.71 -19.64
CA TRP A 35 0.45 19.36 -19.22
C TRP A 35 -0.55 19.38 -18.06
N GLU A 36 -0.25 20.13 -17.01
CA GLU A 36 -1.10 20.23 -15.82
C GLU A 36 -2.47 20.85 -16.10
N ASN A 37 -2.54 21.80 -17.05
CA ASN A 37 -3.78 22.44 -17.48
C ASN A 37 -4.53 21.64 -18.56
N GLY A 38 -3.97 20.54 -19.04
CA GLY A 38 -4.59 19.69 -20.04
C GLY A 38 -4.64 20.28 -21.46
N THR A 39 -3.87 21.35 -21.73
CA THR A 39 -3.79 21.98 -23.06
C THR A 39 -2.79 21.28 -23.98
N ASN A 40 -1.91 20.45 -23.42
CA ASN A 40 -1.00 19.57 -24.14
C ASN A 40 -0.70 18.34 -23.29
N TYR A 41 -0.09 17.32 -23.91
CA TYR A 41 0.31 16.09 -23.25
C TYR A 41 1.84 15.92 -23.32
N PRO A 42 2.46 15.25 -22.33
CA PRO A 42 3.84 14.80 -22.47
C PRO A 42 3.97 13.84 -23.64
N GLU A 43 5.12 13.86 -24.31
CA GLU A 43 5.47 12.83 -25.28
C GLU A 43 5.63 11.48 -24.58
N MET A 44 5.31 10.40 -25.29
CA MET A 44 5.28 9.05 -24.70
C MET A 44 6.65 8.64 -24.14
N GLU A 45 7.71 9.04 -24.80
CA GLU A 45 9.10 8.79 -24.41
C GLU A 45 9.47 9.49 -23.08
N MET A 46 8.74 10.53 -22.70
CA MET A 46 8.97 11.25 -21.44
C MET A 46 8.28 10.59 -20.24
N LEU A 47 7.28 9.73 -20.46
CA LEU A 47 6.51 9.13 -19.37
C LEU A 47 7.37 8.38 -18.34
N PRO A 48 8.39 7.59 -18.74
CA PRO A 48 9.27 6.92 -17.78
C PRO A 48 10.04 7.89 -16.89
N MET A 49 10.52 9.00 -17.46
CA MET A 49 11.27 10.02 -16.72
C MET A 49 10.33 10.78 -15.77
N ILE A 50 9.13 11.15 -16.22
CA ILE A 50 8.12 11.81 -15.39
C ILE A 50 7.73 10.89 -14.23
N ALA A 51 7.49 9.60 -14.50
CA ALA A 51 7.16 8.61 -13.47
C ALA A 51 8.28 8.51 -12.42
N SER A 52 9.53 8.42 -12.87
CA SER A 52 10.71 8.37 -11.99
C SER A 52 10.85 9.62 -11.12
N VAL A 53 10.76 10.82 -11.71
CA VAL A 53 10.90 12.10 -11.00
C VAL A 53 9.76 12.34 -10.01
N LEU A 54 8.56 11.86 -10.32
CA LEU A 54 7.37 12.00 -9.47
C LEU A 54 7.17 10.80 -8.52
N ASP A 55 8.14 9.88 -8.48
CA ASP A 55 8.08 8.68 -7.64
C ASP A 55 6.74 7.94 -7.79
N THR A 56 6.41 7.58 -9.04
CA THR A 56 5.14 6.92 -9.38
C THR A 56 5.33 5.96 -10.57
N SER A 57 4.32 5.16 -10.89
CA SER A 57 4.34 4.30 -12.08
C SER A 57 3.75 5.02 -13.30
N ILE A 58 4.09 4.54 -14.51
CA ILE A 58 3.47 5.01 -15.77
C ILE A 58 1.96 4.75 -15.74
N ASP A 59 1.54 3.59 -15.26
CA ASP A 59 0.12 3.23 -15.12
C ASP A 59 -0.62 4.25 -14.25
N SER A 60 -0.02 4.63 -13.13
CA SER A 60 -0.57 5.65 -12.23
C SER A 60 -0.64 7.02 -12.91
N LEU A 61 0.37 7.41 -13.71
CA LEU A 61 0.37 8.65 -14.49
C LEU A 61 -0.76 8.68 -15.51
N LEU A 62 -1.01 7.55 -16.19
CA LEU A 62 -2.08 7.41 -17.16
C LEU A 62 -3.46 7.28 -16.52
N GLY A 63 -3.52 7.23 -15.19
CA GLY A 63 -4.76 7.02 -14.46
C GLY A 63 -5.29 5.59 -14.59
N TYR A 64 -4.45 4.68 -15.10
CA TYR A 64 -4.76 3.27 -15.12
C TYR A 64 -4.63 2.75 -13.70
N LYS A 65 -5.76 2.56 -13.06
CA LYS A 65 -5.82 1.69 -11.91
C LYS A 65 -5.84 0.28 -12.49
N SER A 66 -4.77 -0.46 -12.28
CA SER A 66 -4.83 -1.88 -12.51
C SER A 66 -6.05 -2.39 -11.75
N PHE A 67 -7.10 -2.76 -12.47
CA PHE A 67 -8.10 -3.65 -11.93
C PHE A 67 -7.49 -5.06 -11.89
N VAL A 68 -6.43 -5.20 -11.13
CA VAL A 68 -6.19 -6.47 -10.50
C VAL A 68 -7.30 -6.54 -9.46
N VAL A 69 -8.50 -6.87 -9.93
CA VAL A 69 -9.47 -7.56 -9.10
C VAL A 69 -8.68 -8.79 -8.67
N SER A 70 -8.16 -8.74 -7.45
CA SER A 70 -7.43 -9.88 -6.96
C SER A 70 -8.42 -11.04 -7.08
N ASP A 71 -8.06 -12.12 -7.77
CA ASP A 71 -8.86 -13.35 -7.75
C ASP A 71 -9.13 -13.80 -6.31
N TYR A 72 -8.43 -13.20 -5.37
CA TYR A 72 -8.57 -13.41 -3.93
C TYR A 72 -9.89 -12.93 -3.36
N ASP A 73 -10.51 -11.83 -3.87
CA ASP A 73 -11.84 -11.43 -3.41
C ASP A 73 -12.85 -12.56 -3.64
N LYS A 74 -12.77 -13.23 -4.82
CA LYS A 74 -13.62 -14.40 -5.10
C LYS A 74 -13.26 -15.61 -4.24
N ARG A 75 -11.97 -15.81 -3.95
CA ARG A 75 -11.51 -16.91 -3.09
C ARG A 75 -11.93 -16.71 -1.65
N TYR A 76 -11.92 -15.46 -1.19
CA TYR A 76 -12.32 -15.09 0.17
C TYR A 76 -13.84 -14.95 0.33
N ASP A 77 -14.61 -14.87 -0.75
CA ASP A 77 -16.09 -14.84 -0.73
C ASP A 77 -16.68 -16.24 -0.46
N THR A 78 -16.27 -16.82 0.66
CA THR A 78 -16.70 -18.13 1.15
C THR A 78 -17.00 -18.03 2.65
N ALA A 79 -17.79 -18.97 3.19
CA ALA A 79 -18.06 -19.00 4.63
C ALA A 79 -16.81 -19.35 5.44
N ASP A 80 -15.93 -20.19 4.90
CA ASP A 80 -14.70 -20.64 5.54
C ASP A 80 -13.52 -19.75 5.19
N TYR A 81 -12.46 -19.77 6.01
CA TYR A 81 -11.20 -19.11 5.73
C TYR A 81 -10.43 -19.91 4.68
N TYR A 82 -10.15 -19.32 3.53
CA TYR A 82 -9.50 -19.99 2.39
C TYR A 82 -8.14 -20.57 2.76
N TRP A 83 -7.34 -19.82 3.54
CA TRP A 83 -6.04 -20.27 4.03
C TRP A 83 -6.11 -20.91 5.42
N GLY A 84 -7.32 -21.17 5.94
CA GLY A 84 -7.51 -21.56 7.33
C GLY A 84 -7.14 -20.47 8.32
N ILE A 85 -7.13 -20.82 9.60
CA ILE A 85 -6.82 -19.91 10.72
C ILE A 85 -5.51 -20.25 11.45
N THR A 86 -4.80 -21.29 10.98
CA THR A 86 -3.50 -21.67 11.55
C THR A 86 -2.43 -20.69 11.06
N PRO A 87 -1.65 -20.07 11.95
CA PRO A 87 -0.62 -19.11 11.55
C PRO A 87 0.53 -19.81 10.80
N ASN A 88 1.24 -19.04 9.99
CA ASN A 88 2.44 -19.51 9.30
C ASN A 88 3.58 -19.76 10.29
N ASN A 89 4.49 -20.68 9.92
CA ASN A 89 5.67 -20.97 10.74
C ASN A 89 6.53 -19.73 11.01
N LEU A 90 6.53 -18.75 10.10
CA LEU A 90 7.23 -17.49 10.28
C LEU A 90 6.79 -16.76 11.56
N CYS A 91 5.52 -16.81 11.91
CA CYS A 91 5.01 -16.19 13.15
C CYS A 91 5.69 -16.79 14.41
N TYR A 92 5.90 -18.09 14.44
CA TYR A 92 6.57 -18.76 15.55
C TYR A 92 8.07 -18.41 15.61
N GLU A 93 8.72 -18.29 14.46
CA GLU A 93 10.12 -17.86 14.41
C GLU A 93 10.27 -16.40 14.85
N ILE A 94 9.35 -15.53 14.49
CA ILE A 94 9.31 -14.14 14.97
C ILE A 94 9.21 -14.12 16.50
N MET A 95 8.31 -14.90 17.08
CA MET A 95 8.14 -14.96 18.54
C MET A 95 9.40 -15.44 19.26
N LYS A 96 10.17 -16.35 18.66
CA LYS A 96 11.46 -16.80 19.23
C LYS A 96 12.54 -15.73 19.13
N LEU A 97 12.65 -15.07 17.98
CA LEU A 97 13.71 -14.10 17.71
C LEU A 97 13.44 -12.73 18.32
N ARG A 98 12.19 -12.34 18.42
CA ARG A 98 11.72 -11.02 18.89
C ARG A 98 10.51 -11.15 19.79
N PRO A 99 10.65 -11.78 20.98
CA PRO A 99 9.54 -11.94 21.92
C PRO A 99 8.99 -10.57 22.35
N PRO A 100 7.68 -10.41 22.51
CA PRO A 100 7.04 -9.13 22.80
C PRO A 100 7.14 -8.75 24.29
N VAL A 101 8.36 -8.71 24.84
CA VAL A 101 8.63 -8.25 26.25
C VAL A 101 8.27 -6.79 26.45
N LYS A 102 8.10 -6.04 25.36
CA LYS A 102 7.53 -4.69 25.29
C LYS A 102 6.73 -4.59 24.00
N PRO A 103 5.79 -3.63 23.86
CA PRO A 103 5.00 -3.48 22.63
C PRO A 103 5.91 -3.33 21.40
N LEU A 104 5.91 -4.33 20.53
CA LEU A 104 6.58 -4.31 19.24
C LEU A 104 5.54 -4.10 18.13
N LYS A 105 5.80 -3.11 17.27
CA LYS A 105 4.92 -2.78 16.15
C LYS A 105 5.27 -3.66 14.95
N VAL A 106 4.28 -4.37 14.45
CA VAL A 106 4.37 -5.25 13.28
C VAL A 106 3.47 -4.73 12.17
N LEU A 107 4.00 -4.67 10.96
CA LEU A 107 3.23 -4.42 9.75
C LEU A 107 3.11 -5.75 8.98
N ASP A 108 1.87 -6.19 8.74
CA ASP A 108 1.56 -7.38 7.95
C ASP A 108 1.07 -6.95 6.57
N ILE A 109 1.88 -7.24 5.55
CA ILE A 109 1.68 -6.80 4.16
C ILE A 109 1.10 -7.97 3.36
N GLY A 110 -0.08 -7.77 2.74
CA GLY A 110 -0.77 -8.86 2.06
C GLY A 110 -1.38 -9.84 3.05
N CYS A 111 -1.98 -9.32 4.12
CA CYS A 111 -2.44 -10.13 5.26
C CYS A 111 -3.61 -11.08 4.93
N GLY A 112 -4.23 -10.98 3.75
CA GLY A 112 -5.38 -11.76 3.34
C GLY A 112 -6.51 -11.70 4.37
N GLU A 113 -6.91 -12.87 4.88
CA GLU A 113 -7.96 -13.03 5.89
C GLU A 113 -7.45 -12.85 7.34
N GLY A 114 -6.21 -12.36 7.51
CA GLY A 114 -5.69 -11.87 8.78
C GLY A 114 -5.23 -12.92 9.80
N LYS A 115 -5.04 -14.19 9.41
CA LYS A 115 -4.68 -15.27 10.35
C LYS A 115 -3.38 -15.01 11.12
N ASP A 116 -2.35 -14.51 10.44
CA ASP A 116 -1.04 -14.23 11.01
C ASP A 116 -1.06 -12.96 11.83
N ALA A 117 -1.71 -11.90 11.33
CA ALA A 117 -1.93 -10.65 12.05
C ALA A 117 -2.64 -10.86 13.38
N VAL A 118 -3.75 -11.61 13.36
CA VAL A 118 -4.53 -11.93 14.58
C VAL A 118 -3.73 -12.79 15.55
N PHE A 119 -2.99 -13.76 15.05
CA PHE A 119 -2.14 -14.60 15.91
C PHE A 119 -1.07 -13.76 16.63
N LEU A 120 -0.36 -12.89 15.90
CA LEU A 120 0.66 -12.02 16.51
C LEU A 120 0.05 -11.03 17.52
N ALA A 121 -1.10 -10.43 17.20
CA ALA A 121 -1.78 -9.52 18.11
C ALA A 121 -2.19 -10.20 19.42
N ARG A 122 -2.70 -11.45 19.36
CA ARG A 122 -3.00 -12.25 20.56
C ARG A 122 -1.79 -12.56 21.40
N ASN A 123 -0.61 -12.57 20.80
CA ASN A 123 0.65 -12.83 21.49
C ASN A 123 1.39 -11.55 21.91
N GLY A 124 0.71 -10.39 21.93
CA GLY A 124 1.21 -9.15 22.54
C GLY A 124 1.92 -8.20 21.57
N TYR A 125 1.86 -8.44 20.27
CA TYR A 125 2.34 -7.48 19.27
C TYR A 125 1.27 -6.42 18.95
N VAL A 126 1.71 -5.22 18.60
CA VAL A 126 0.84 -4.16 18.07
C VAL A 126 0.85 -4.29 16.55
N VAL A 127 -0.21 -4.81 15.98
CA VAL A 127 -0.25 -5.19 14.57
C VAL A 127 -1.10 -4.22 13.76
N THR A 128 -0.51 -3.73 12.67
CA THR A 128 -1.18 -3.05 11.57
C THR A 128 -1.11 -3.99 10.37
N ALA A 129 -2.22 -4.21 9.67
CA ALA A 129 -2.31 -5.19 8.58
C ALA A 129 -3.09 -4.64 7.41
N PHE A 130 -2.62 -4.88 6.19
CA PHE A 130 -3.36 -4.47 5.01
C PHE A 130 -3.32 -5.52 3.89
N ASP A 131 -4.35 -5.48 3.07
CA ASP A 131 -4.49 -6.30 1.86
C ASP A 131 -5.21 -5.50 0.76
N LEU A 132 -5.07 -5.95 -0.48
CA LEU A 132 -5.82 -5.41 -1.61
C LEU A 132 -7.29 -5.86 -1.58
N SER A 133 -7.56 -7.03 -0.98
CA SER A 133 -8.89 -7.63 -0.88
C SER A 133 -9.71 -7.03 0.27
N GLU A 134 -10.82 -6.38 -0.07
CA GLU A 134 -11.80 -5.90 0.92
C GLU A 134 -12.40 -7.07 1.70
N THR A 135 -12.76 -8.15 0.99
CA THR A 135 -13.36 -9.35 1.59
C THR A 135 -12.40 -10.00 2.60
N GLY A 136 -11.09 -10.06 2.26
CA GLY A 136 -10.06 -10.54 3.18
C GLY A 136 -9.98 -9.70 4.45
N ILE A 137 -9.93 -8.38 4.30
CA ILE A 137 -9.90 -7.43 5.44
C ILE A 137 -11.12 -7.61 6.35
N GLU A 138 -12.33 -7.72 5.80
CA GLU A 138 -13.55 -7.90 6.59
C GLU A 138 -13.54 -9.24 7.37
N LYS A 139 -12.99 -10.31 6.78
CA LYS A 139 -12.80 -11.59 7.48
C LYS A 139 -11.74 -11.48 8.58
N GLY A 140 -10.65 -10.76 8.31
CA GLY A 140 -9.61 -10.49 9.31
C GLY A 140 -10.17 -9.78 10.54
N LYS A 141 -10.99 -8.74 10.34
CA LYS A 141 -11.68 -8.03 11.43
C LYS A 141 -12.56 -8.96 12.24
N LYS A 142 -13.39 -9.78 11.57
CA LYS A 142 -14.25 -10.78 12.24
C LYS A 142 -13.42 -11.82 13.02
N LEU A 143 -12.28 -12.24 12.49
CA LEU A 143 -11.38 -13.16 13.19
C LEU A 143 -10.79 -12.52 14.45
N ALA A 144 -10.35 -11.27 14.37
CA ALA A 144 -9.83 -10.52 15.51
C ALA A 144 -10.88 -10.38 16.62
N GLU A 145 -12.12 -10.03 16.25
CA GLU A 145 -13.25 -9.96 17.18
C GLU A 145 -13.50 -11.32 17.89
N LYS A 146 -13.60 -12.41 17.11
CA LYS A 146 -13.77 -13.76 17.65
C LYS A 146 -12.64 -14.17 18.60
N CYS A 147 -11.43 -13.67 18.35
CA CYS A 147 -10.25 -13.95 19.16
C CYS A 147 -10.06 -12.94 20.32
N ASN A 148 -10.99 -12.01 20.51
CA ASN A 148 -10.93 -10.94 21.49
C ASN A 148 -9.59 -10.18 21.48
N THR A 149 -9.15 -9.80 20.29
CA THR A 149 -7.91 -9.03 20.06
C THR A 149 -8.14 -7.90 19.08
N TYR A 150 -7.19 -6.98 19.01
CA TYR A 150 -7.24 -5.83 18.10
C TYR A 150 -6.11 -5.86 17.09
N VAL A 151 -6.45 -5.65 15.82
CA VAL A 151 -5.52 -5.43 14.71
C VAL A 151 -6.06 -4.24 13.92
N ASP A 152 -5.18 -3.32 13.56
CA ASP A 152 -5.51 -2.19 12.71
C ASP A 152 -5.50 -2.65 11.25
N PHE A 153 -6.69 -3.05 10.75
CA PHE A 153 -6.89 -3.53 9.39
C PHE A 153 -7.37 -2.43 8.45
N PHE A 154 -6.72 -2.30 7.30
CA PHE A 154 -7.19 -1.41 6.24
C PHE A 154 -6.87 -1.99 4.84
N LYS A 155 -7.64 -1.53 3.83
CA LYS A 155 -7.40 -1.86 2.44
C LYS A 155 -6.34 -0.94 1.86
N ALA A 156 -5.30 -1.50 1.25
CA ALA A 156 -4.29 -0.74 0.54
C ALA A 156 -3.62 -1.58 -0.55
N ASP A 157 -3.14 -0.90 -1.59
CA ASP A 157 -2.21 -1.46 -2.55
C ASP A 157 -0.78 -1.15 -2.08
N ILE A 158 0.08 -2.17 -2.03
CA ILE A 158 1.48 -2.00 -1.64
C ILE A 158 2.23 -1.00 -2.53
N THR A 159 1.84 -0.88 -3.79
CA THR A 159 2.44 0.06 -4.73
C THR A 159 2.13 1.51 -4.40
N ASP A 160 0.99 1.76 -3.75
CA ASP A 160 0.55 3.09 -3.31
C ASP A 160 0.82 3.34 -1.82
N PHE A 161 1.21 2.30 -1.08
CA PHE A 161 1.47 2.40 0.36
C PHE A 161 2.79 3.11 0.61
N ARG A 162 2.73 4.17 1.42
CA ARG A 162 3.89 4.87 1.96
C ARG A 162 3.88 4.75 3.47
N ALA A 163 4.89 4.12 4.02
CA ALA A 163 5.12 4.17 5.46
C ALA A 163 5.36 5.64 5.82
N THR A 164 4.44 6.25 6.57
CA THR A 164 4.65 7.61 7.07
C THR A 164 5.67 7.55 8.20
N ASP A 165 6.56 8.54 8.31
CA ASP A 165 7.64 8.65 9.32
C ASP A 165 7.14 8.58 10.78
N LYS A 166 5.83 8.64 10.99
CA LYS A 166 5.20 8.55 12.31
C LYS A 166 5.07 7.13 12.86
N GLN A 167 5.27 6.10 12.03
CA GLN A 167 5.21 4.70 12.46
C GLN A 167 6.60 4.10 12.46
N SER A 168 7.30 4.20 13.61
CA SER A 168 8.50 3.40 13.83
C SER A 168 8.10 1.93 13.86
N LEU A 169 8.23 1.25 12.73
CA LEU A 169 7.99 -0.19 12.64
C LEU A 169 9.12 -0.94 13.32
N SER A 170 8.75 -1.96 14.08
CA SER A 170 9.73 -2.89 14.65
C SER A 170 10.02 -4.04 13.69
N MET A 171 9.06 -4.35 12.80
CA MET A 171 9.11 -5.49 11.88
C MET A 171 8.04 -5.36 10.78
N ALA A 172 8.32 -5.90 9.61
CA ALA A 172 7.33 -6.10 8.55
C ALA A 172 7.30 -7.58 8.13
N LEU A 173 6.10 -8.10 7.90
CA LEU A 173 5.83 -9.38 7.26
C LEU A 173 5.36 -9.10 5.82
N CYS A 174 5.77 -9.93 4.89
CA CYS A 174 5.30 -9.89 3.52
C CYS A 174 4.94 -11.30 3.08
N HIS A 175 3.73 -11.48 2.55
CA HIS A 175 3.17 -12.74 2.07
C HIS A 175 3.13 -12.81 0.54
#